data_72360701a35cdd708eb9aca622d8730b
#
_entry.id   72360701a35cdd708eb9aca622d8730b
#
_cell.length_a   1.000
_cell.length_b   1.000
_cell.length_c   1.000
_cell.angle_alpha   90.00
_cell.angle_beta   90.00
_cell.angle_gamma   90.00
#
_symmetry.space_group_name_H-M   'P 1'
#
loop_
_entity.id
_entity.type
_entity.pdbx_description
1 polymer ?
#
loop_
_entity_poly.entity_id
_entity_poly.type
_entity_poly.pdbx_seq_one_letter_code
_entity_poly.pdbx_strand_id
1 'polypeptide(L)'
;VIPFAVNVVQYPVPSGKRCFMLGQAIRKAVESYDEDLNVHIWGTGGMSHQLQGARAGLINREWDNAWLDQMINDPVGCADTPHIDYVREAGSEGIELVMWLIARGAMSDIVDGKVQGPAPTVKHRFYHVPASNTAVGHLILENN
;
A
#
# COMPACT_ATOMS: atom_id res chain seq x y z
N VAL A 1 7.54 -17.80 5.61
CA VAL A 1 7.07 -16.40 5.67
C VAL A 1 8.06 -15.55 6.43
N ILE A 2 8.43 -14.39 5.88
CA ILE A 2 9.31 -13.41 6.53
C ILE A 2 8.44 -12.21 6.92
N PRO A 3 8.16 -11.97 8.21
CA PRO A 3 7.38 -10.83 8.63
C PRO A 3 8.22 -9.55 8.65
N PHE A 4 7.66 -8.46 8.12
CA PHE A 4 8.20 -7.11 8.24
C PHE A 4 7.30 -6.28 9.14
N ALA A 5 7.80 -5.90 10.31
CA ALA A 5 7.11 -4.96 11.20
C ALA A 5 7.35 -3.53 10.74
N VAL A 6 6.28 -2.82 10.42
CA VAL A 6 6.31 -1.41 10.02
C VAL A 6 5.59 -0.59 11.08
N ASN A 7 6.29 0.40 11.66
CA ASN A 7 5.69 1.26 12.66
C ASN A 7 4.76 2.29 11.99
N VAL A 8 3.45 2.10 12.13
CA VAL A 8 2.42 3.02 11.62
C VAL A 8 1.58 3.64 12.75
N VAL A 9 1.82 3.25 14.00
CA VAL A 9 1.04 3.67 15.17
C VAL A 9 1.75 4.75 15.97
N GLN A 10 3.06 4.67 16.10
CA GLN A 10 3.85 5.59 16.91
C GLN A 10 4.72 6.50 16.03
N TYR A 11 4.83 7.74 16.44
CA TYR A 11 5.73 8.69 15.76
C TYR A 11 7.21 8.33 15.99
N PRO A 12 8.07 8.43 14.98
CA PRO A 12 7.80 8.86 13.61
C PRO A 12 7.27 7.70 12.72
N VAL A 13 6.19 7.96 11.99
CA VAL A 13 5.66 7.03 10.99
C VAL A 13 6.49 7.16 9.70
N PRO A 14 6.87 6.05 9.02
CA PRO A 14 7.56 6.14 7.74
C PRO A 14 6.65 6.76 6.67
N SER A 15 7.20 7.59 5.79
CA SER A 15 6.45 8.13 4.66
C SER A 15 6.12 7.03 3.65
N GLY A 16 5.07 7.25 2.83
CA GLY A 16 4.75 6.38 1.71
C GLY A 16 5.94 6.15 0.79
N LYS A 17 6.68 7.20 0.47
CA LYS A 17 7.91 7.12 -0.32
C LYS A 17 8.98 6.22 0.33
N ARG A 18 9.16 6.30 1.65
CA ARG A 18 10.09 5.44 2.36
C ARG A 18 9.68 3.96 2.27
N CYS A 19 8.39 3.68 2.44
CA CYS A 19 7.83 2.34 2.28
C CYS A 19 8.02 1.83 0.84
N PHE A 20 7.75 2.65 -0.15
CA PHE A 20 7.93 2.34 -1.55
C PHE A 20 9.39 1.99 -1.89
N MET A 21 10.35 2.78 -1.39
CA MET A 21 11.78 2.50 -1.53
C MET A 21 12.20 1.20 -0.84
N LEU A 22 11.60 0.86 0.30
CA LEU A 22 11.83 -0.43 0.95
C LEU A 22 11.39 -1.59 0.06
N GLY A 23 10.24 -1.47 -0.61
CA GLY A 23 9.78 -2.45 -1.60
C GLY A 23 10.79 -2.69 -2.70
N GLN A 24 11.38 -1.64 -3.25
CA GLN A 24 12.44 -1.73 -4.26
C GLN A 24 13.69 -2.45 -3.74
N ALA A 25 14.08 -2.16 -2.50
CA ALA A 25 15.20 -2.84 -1.86
C ALA A 25 14.93 -4.34 -1.65
N ILE A 26 13.70 -4.68 -1.23
CA ILE A 26 13.26 -6.08 -1.10
C ILE A 26 13.34 -6.79 -2.46
N ARG A 27 12.85 -6.15 -3.53
CA ARG A 27 12.93 -6.70 -4.87
C ARG A 27 14.39 -7.00 -5.28
N LYS A 28 15.30 -6.04 -5.10
CA LYS A 28 16.72 -6.23 -5.42
C LYS A 28 17.32 -7.39 -4.62
N ALA A 29 16.93 -7.56 -3.37
CA ALA A 29 17.36 -8.68 -2.54
C ALA A 29 16.85 -10.02 -3.10
N VAL A 30 15.56 -10.08 -3.50
CA VAL A 30 14.97 -11.28 -4.11
C VAL A 30 15.66 -11.63 -5.43
N GLU A 31 15.90 -10.64 -6.30
CA GLU A 31 16.57 -10.83 -7.58
C GLU A 31 18.04 -11.27 -7.45
N SER A 32 18.68 -10.98 -6.32
CA SER A 32 20.05 -11.41 -6.02
C SER A 32 20.14 -12.77 -5.32
N TYR A 33 19.02 -13.40 -5.03
CA TYR A 33 18.97 -14.68 -4.35
C TYR A 33 19.16 -15.83 -5.35
N ASP A 34 19.99 -16.82 -5.02
CA ASP A 34 20.46 -17.84 -5.97
C ASP A 34 19.41 -18.93 -6.31
N GLU A 35 18.26 -18.93 -5.62
CA GLU A 35 17.20 -19.90 -5.85
C GLU A 35 16.09 -19.32 -6.72
N ASP A 36 15.55 -20.12 -7.64
CA ASP A 36 14.36 -19.77 -8.43
C ASP A 36 13.10 -19.91 -7.57
N LEU A 37 12.69 -18.82 -6.94
CA LEU A 37 11.56 -18.76 -6.02
C LEU A 37 10.39 -17.97 -6.60
N ASN A 38 9.18 -18.49 -6.38
CA ASN A 38 7.98 -17.69 -6.58
C ASN A 38 7.70 -16.86 -5.32
N VAL A 39 7.99 -15.57 -5.38
CA VAL A 39 7.92 -14.67 -4.23
C VAL A 39 6.65 -13.83 -4.27
N HIS A 40 5.90 -13.85 -3.19
CA HIS A 40 4.73 -13.01 -2.97
C HIS A 40 5.02 -11.99 -1.86
N ILE A 41 4.68 -10.72 -2.11
CA ILE A 41 4.81 -9.64 -1.12
C ILE A 41 3.41 -9.13 -0.78
N TRP A 42 3.10 -9.11 0.50
CA TRP A 42 1.79 -8.72 1.01
C TRP A 42 1.89 -7.41 1.79
N GLY A 43 1.24 -6.36 1.30
CA GLY A 43 0.94 -5.17 2.08
C GLY A 43 -0.33 -5.40 2.87
N THR A 44 -0.28 -5.14 4.18
CA THR A 44 -1.41 -5.33 5.09
C THR A 44 -1.90 -4.01 5.66
N GLY A 45 -3.07 -4.00 6.29
CA GLY A 45 -3.71 -2.83 6.87
C GLY A 45 -5.03 -2.51 6.19
N GLY A 46 -5.93 -1.88 6.94
CA GLY A 46 -7.24 -1.43 6.45
C GLY A 46 -7.15 -0.17 5.60
N MET A 47 -8.22 0.10 4.87
CA MET A 47 -8.41 1.36 4.14
C MET A 47 -9.00 2.43 5.09
N SER A 48 -9.92 3.28 4.64
CA SER A 48 -10.44 4.31 5.53
C SER A 48 -11.12 3.70 6.76
N HIS A 49 -10.69 4.13 7.92
CA HIS A 49 -11.31 3.86 9.21
C HIS A 49 -10.77 4.77 10.29
N GLN A 50 -11.60 5.03 11.29
CA GLN A 50 -11.21 5.72 12.51
C GLN A 50 -11.99 5.13 13.67
N LEU A 51 -11.27 4.61 14.67
CA LEU A 51 -11.86 3.85 15.76
C LEU A 51 -12.28 4.74 16.92
N GLN A 52 -11.67 5.90 17.08
CA GLN A 52 -11.86 6.77 18.24
C GLN A 52 -11.98 8.25 17.83
N GLY A 53 -12.46 9.05 18.79
CA GLY A 53 -12.58 10.52 18.63
C GLY A 53 -13.84 10.95 17.89
N ALA A 54 -13.90 12.23 17.56
CA ALA A 54 -15.07 12.86 16.96
C ALA A 54 -15.47 12.31 15.59
N ARG A 55 -14.53 11.68 14.90
CA ARG A 55 -14.76 11.07 13.58
C ARG A 55 -14.78 9.54 13.64
N ALA A 56 -15.01 8.95 14.82
CA ALA A 56 -15.14 7.50 14.94
C ALA A 56 -16.22 6.99 13.96
N GLY A 57 -15.86 5.94 13.21
CA GLY A 57 -16.73 5.40 12.16
C GLY A 57 -16.52 6.01 10.77
N LEU A 58 -15.51 6.87 10.59
CA LEU A 58 -15.19 7.44 9.28
C LEU A 58 -14.97 6.34 8.25
N ILE A 59 -15.70 6.43 7.15
CA ILE A 59 -15.48 5.64 5.92
C ILE A 59 -15.52 6.63 4.76
N ASN A 60 -14.51 6.59 3.90
CA ASN A 60 -14.42 7.42 2.70
C ASN A 60 -14.24 6.54 1.46
N ARG A 61 -15.35 5.99 1.00
CA ARG A 61 -15.40 5.07 -0.15
C ARG A 61 -14.81 5.68 -1.42
N GLU A 62 -15.07 6.97 -1.65
CA GLU A 62 -14.58 7.64 -2.85
C GLU A 62 -13.05 7.74 -2.85
N TRP A 63 -12.49 8.22 -1.75
CA TRP A 63 -11.05 8.32 -1.60
C TRP A 63 -10.36 6.94 -1.63
N ASP A 64 -10.94 5.95 -0.96
CA ASP A 64 -10.40 4.59 -0.92
C ASP A 64 -10.29 3.99 -2.34
N ASN A 65 -11.33 4.13 -3.15
CA ASN A 65 -11.29 3.63 -4.52
C ASN A 65 -10.33 4.42 -5.41
N ALA A 66 -10.27 5.74 -5.26
CA ALA A 66 -9.30 6.58 -5.96
C ALA A 66 -7.86 6.17 -5.60
N TRP A 67 -7.60 5.88 -4.32
CA TRP A 67 -6.30 5.42 -3.86
C TRP A 67 -5.92 4.04 -4.44
N LEU A 68 -6.88 3.09 -4.51
CA LEU A 68 -6.66 1.80 -5.19
C LEU A 68 -6.34 1.98 -6.68
N ASP A 69 -7.02 2.89 -7.36
CA ASP A 69 -6.75 3.21 -8.76
C ASP A 69 -5.37 3.85 -8.94
N GLN A 70 -4.98 4.71 -8.01
CA GLN A 70 -3.66 5.34 -8.01
C GLN A 70 -2.53 4.33 -7.76
N MET A 71 -2.72 3.37 -6.86
CA MET A 71 -1.78 2.26 -6.65
C MET A 71 -1.48 1.49 -7.94
N ILE A 72 -2.47 1.36 -8.82
CA ILE A 72 -2.33 0.66 -10.11
C ILE A 72 -1.66 1.57 -11.13
N ASN A 73 -2.21 2.79 -11.32
CA ASN A 73 -1.95 3.62 -12.49
C ASN A 73 -0.88 4.71 -12.27
N ASP A 74 -0.70 5.16 -11.03
CA ASP A 74 0.30 6.17 -10.65
C ASP A 74 0.90 5.84 -9.27
N PRO A 75 1.65 4.74 -9.17
CA PRO A 75 2.20 4.30 -7.89
C PRO A 75 3.23 5.27 -7.30
N VAL A 76 3.91 6.04 -8.11
CA VAL A 76 4.88 7.05 -7.66
C VAL A 76 4.15 8.23 -7.02
N GLY A 77 3.12 8.76 -7.66
CA GLY A 77 2.27 9.80 -7.08
C GLY A 77 1.56 9.31 -5.82
N CYS A 78 1.10 8.07 -5.81
CA CYS A 78 0.53 7.44 -4.61
C CYS A 78 1.54 7.41 -3.43
N ALA A 79 2.81 7.09 -3.71
CA ALA A 79 3.87 7.06 -2.71
C ALA A 79 4.23 8.46 -2.16
N ASP A 80 3.96 9.51 -2.91
CA ASP A 80 4.20 10.90 -2.51
C ASP A 80 3.04 11.51 -1.70
N THR A 81 1.93 10.77 -1.49
CA THR A 81 0.79 11.22 -0.67
C THR A 81 1.25 11.57 0.74
N PRO A 82 1.02 12.81 1.22
CA PRO A 82 1.42 13.23 2.57
C PRO A 82 0.62 12.49 3.66
N HIS A 83 1.22 12.27 4.82
CA HIS A 83 0.53 11.65 5.97
C HIS A 83 -0.76 12.37 6.36
N ILE A 84 -0.77 13.71 6.26
CA ILE A 84 -1.95 14.49 6.64
C ILE A 84 -3.15 14.18 5.74
N ASP A 85 -2.93 13.81 4.49
CA ASP A 85 -3.99 13.44 3.57
C ASP A 85 -4.59 12.08 3.95
N TYR A 86 -3.76 11.10 4.34
CA TYR A 86 -4.26 9.84 4.91
C TYR A 86 -5.12 10.09 6.14
N VAL A 87 -4.63 10.87 7.09
CA VAL A 87 -5.36 11.16 8.33
C VAL A 87 -6.65 11.92 8.04
N ARG A 88 -6.63 12.88 7.12
CA ARG A 88 -7.81 13.67 6.76
C ARG A 88 -8.85 12.85 6.03
N GLU A 89 -8.45 12.09 5.03
CA GLU A 89 -9.35 11.39 4.11
C GLU A 89 -9.68 9.97 4.54
N ALA A 90 -8.71 9.25 5.08
CA ALA A 90 -8.86 7.84 5.47
C ALA A 90 -8.99 7.61 6.98
N GLY A 91 -8.81 8.64 7.80
CA GLY A 91 -8.84 8.51 9.26
C GLY A 91 -7.48 8.21 9.85
N SER A 92 -7.40 8.31 11.19
CA SER A 92 -6.14 8.13 11.92
C SER A 92 -5.52 6.75 11.69
N GLU A 93 -6.33 5.72 11.60
CA GLU A 93 -5.87 4.35 11.36
C GLU A 93 -5.66 4.05 9.86
N GLY A 94 -6.24 4.84 8.96
CA GLY A 94 -6.01 4.73 7.50
C GLY A 94 -4.57 4.96 7.07
N ILE A 95 -3.71 5.49 7.95
CA ILE A 95 -2.27 5.59 7.72
C ILE A 95 -1.60 4.22 7.46
N GLU A 96 -2.23 3.12 7.84
CA GLU A 96 -1.77 1.77 7.57
C GLU A 96 -1.53 1.50 6.07
N LEU A 97 -2.20 2.21 5.19
CA LEU A 97 -2.05 2.06 3.75
C LEU A 97 -0.63 2.32 3.24
N VAL A 98 0.21 3.04 3.97
CA VAL A 98 1.62 3.21 3.58
C VAL A 98 2.36 1.87 3.49
N MET A 99 1.92 0.84 4.23
CA MET A 99 2.50 -0.51 4.15
C MET A 99 2.24 -1.20 2.81
N TRP A 100 1.12 -0.89 2.14
CA TRP A 100 0.83 -1.44 0.81
C TRP A 100 1.83 -0.96 -0.25
N LEU A 101 2.39 0.23 -0.03
CA LEU A 101 3.39 0.81 -0.93
C LEU A 101 4.70 0.00 -0.93
N ILE A 102 4.97 -0.78 0.12
CA ILE A 102 6.10 -1.72 0.12
C ILE A 102 5.88 -2.79 -0.95
N ALA A 103 4.70 -3.43 -0.96
CA ALA A 103 4.37 -4.43 -1.98
C ALA A 103 4.37 -3.81 -3.38
N ARG A 104 3.81 -2.61 -3.55
CA ARG A 104 3.77 -1.94 -4.86
C ARG A 104 5.16 -1.54 -5.37
N GLY A 105 6.03 -1.05 -4.49
CA GLY A 105 7.40 -0.69 -4.82
C GLY A 105 8.28 -1.87 -5.25
N ALA A 106 7.88 -3.09 -4.88
CA ALA A 106 8.58 -4.32 -5.26
C ALA A 106 8.18 -4.87 -6.64
N MET A 107 7.18 -4.29 -7.31
CA MET A 107 6.75 -4.74 -8.63
C MET A 107 7.78 -4.43 -9.74
N SER A 108 7.76 -5.23 -10.81
CA SER A 108 8.80 -5.18 -11.87
C SER A 108 8.78 -3.93 -12.73
N ASP A 109 7.67 -3.24 -12.79
CA ASP A 109 7.54 -1.97 -13.51
C ASP A 109 8.23 -0.79 -12.82
N ILE A 110 8.72 -0.96 -11.57
CA ILE A 110 9.36 0.11 -10.81
C ILE A 110 10.88 -0.07 -10.83
N VAL A 111 11.57 0.88 -11.42
CA VAL A 111 13.04 0.95 -11.48
C VAL A 111 13.49 2.34 -11.03
N ASP A 112 14.38 2.38 -10.04
CA ASP A 112 14.94 3.62 -9.49
C ASP A 112 13.89 4.69 -9.13
N GLY A 113 12.77 4.24 -8.54
CA GLY A 113 11.68 5.11 -8.10
C GLY A 113 10.76 5.62 -9.20
N LYS A 114 10.85 5.05 -10.40
CA LYS A 114 10.05 5.44 -11.57
C LYS A 114 9.36 4.24 -12.19
N VAL A 115 8.22 4.48 -12.83
CA VAL A 115 7.58 3.48 -13.68
C VAL A 115 8.37 3.41 -14.99
N GLN A 116 8.95 2.24 -15.30
CA GLN A 116 9.78 2.03 -16.50
C GLN A 116 9.44 0.74 -17.26
N GLY A 117 8.47 0.01 -16.83
CA GLY A 117 8.06 -1.25 -17.45
C GLY A 117 6.58 -1.27 -17.79
N PRO A 118 6.11 -2.36 -18.39
CA PRO A 118 4.68 -2.56 -18.56
C PRO A 118 4.01 -2.62 -17.20
N ALA A 119 2.84 -1.98 -17.10
CA ALA A 119 2.04 -2.04 -15.88
C ALA A 119 1.74 -3.49 -15.49
N PRO A 120 1.73 -3.82 -14.19
CA PRO A 120 1.38 -5.17 -13.74
C PRO A 120 -0.06 -5.51 -14.11
N THR A 121 -0.33 -6.79 -14.31
CA THR A 121 -1.69 -7.28 -14.56
C THR A 121 -2.49 -7.25 -13.25
N VAL A 122 -3.66 -6.62 -13.28
CA VAL A 122 -4.62 -6.66 -12.17
C VAL A 122 -5.37 -7.99 -12.22
N LYS A 123 -5.06 -8.89 -11.29
CA LYS A 123 -5.74 -10.20 -11.18
C LYS A 123 -7.00 -10.13 -10.33
N HIS A 124 -7.02 -9.24 -9.35
CA HIS A 124 -8.17 -9.06 -8.47
C HIS A 124 -8.19 -7.65 -7.91
N ARG A 125 -9.37 -7.05 -7.84
CA ARG A 125 -9.64 -5.79 -7.16
C ARG A 125 -11.01 -5.88 -6.50
N PHE A 126 -11.06 -5.64 -5.21
CA PHE A 126 -12.29 -5.68 -4.43
C PHE A 126 -12.27 -4.61 -3.34
N TYR A 127 -13.43 -4.08 -3.03
CA TYR A 127 -13.65 -3.11 -1.95
C TYR A 127 -14.93 -3.44 -1.20
N HIS A 128 -14.88 -3.43 0.12
CA HIS A 128 -16.01 -3.71 0.98
C HIS A 128 -15.92 -2.94 2.30
N VAL A 129 -17.07 -2.59 2.87
CA VAL A 129 -17.17 -2.03 4.22
C VAL A 129 -17.97 -2.99 5.08
N PRO A 130 -17.32 -3.80 5.91
CA PRO A 130 -17.99 -4.73 6.81
C PRO A 130 -18.61 -4.01 8.02
N ALA A 131 -19.41 -4.73 8.79
CA ALA A 131 -20.05 -4.20 10.00
C ALA A 131 -19.03 -3.76 11.09
N SER A 132 -17.78 -4.22 11.01
CA SER A 132 -16.68 -3.78 11.88
C SER A 132 -16.24 -2.34 11.64
N ASN A 133 -16.79 -1.69 10.59
CA ASN A 133 -16.56 -0.30 10.26
C ASN A 133 -15.08 0.04 9.98
N THR A 134 -14.39 -0.88 9.34
CA THR A 134 -13.08 -0.70 8.72
C THR A 134 -13.22 -1.01 7.25
N ALA A 135 -12.97 -0.05 6.37
CA ALA A 135 -12.99 -0.32 4.94
C ALA A 135 -11.89 -1.31 4.56
N VAL A 136 -12.23 -2.28 3.73
CA VAL A 136 -11.35 -3.35 3.31
C VAL A 136 -11.17 -3.31 1.80
N GLY A 137 -9.94 -3.29 1.36
CA GLY A 137 -9.55 -3.45 -0.04
C GLY A 137 -8.76 -4.73 -0.23
N HIS A 138 -8.96 -5.37 -1.38
CA HIS A 138 -8.09 -6.44 -1.85
C HIS A 138 -7.59 -6.07 -3.25
N LEU A 139 -6.29 -6.11 -3.44
CA LEU A 139 -5.65 -5.86 -4.72
C LEU A 139 -4.56 -6.91 -4.95
N ILE A 140 -4.70 -7.66 -6.04
CA ILE A 140 -3.70 -8.63 -6.48
C ILE A 140 -3.15 -8.16 -7.82
N LEU A 141 -1.86 -7.86 -7.81
CA LEU A 141 -1.09 -7.48 -8.99
C LEU A 141 -0.07 -8.57 -9.30
N GLU A 142 0.11 -8.85 -10.57
CA GLU A 142 1.09 -9.80 -11.06
C GLU A 142 2.02 -9.12 -12.07
N ASN A 143 3.32 -9.37 -11.94
CA ASN A 143 4.31 -8.91 -12.92
C ASN A 143 4.06 -9.54 -14.30
N ASN A 144 4.26 -8.76 -15.34
CA ASN A 144 4.20 -9.24 -16.73
C ASN A 144 5.57 -9.75 -17.19
#